data_00ea7cd014a5f745c0238289a6b908e6
#
_entry.id   00ea7cd014a5f745c0238289a6b908e6
#
_cell.length_a   1.000
_cell.length_b   1.000
_cell.length_c   1.000
_cell.angle_alpha   90.00
_cell.angle_beta   90.00
_cell.angle_gamma   90.00
#
_symmetry.space_group_name_H-M   'P 1'
#
loop_
_entity.id
_entity.type
_entity.pdbx_description
1 polymer ?
#
loop_
_entity_poly.entity_id
_entity_poly.type
_entity_poly.pdbx_seq_one_letter_code
_entity_poly.pdbx_strand_id
1 'polypeptide(L)'
;MKKLKIFPKMFLQIFSILSIIVLLIHISIYLIFPRTYLDTRKADINKTANEISHNLEGKEINEIERTIDLYSKNSDIKVFVSQENKDNEVKVTNNLNVNLNSLNNSLIIEERRITLNDGHQLYLKFISTADMVQDAKDLSLGFLPYSLSISLLLSAIVSLIYSKSIKNNIDEIKNVTDQMMQLDKNVCLVHNSDDEVGDLKKQINELYFTLLKSIDDLELKNKEILELEKLKYEFLKAASHELKTPLASLKIILENMMYNVGKYKERDVYLGQCVDIVDDLSKNISQILSIYSIDHLKNDEEDVIIKR
;
A
#
# COMPACT_ATOMS: atom_id res chain seq x y z
N MET A 1 17.02 21.23 1.43
CA MET A 1 15.60 20.96 1.10
C MET A 1 14.85 20.62 2.37
N LYS A 2 13.87 21.41 2.81
CA LYS A 2 13.02 21.06 3.96
C LYS A 2 12.28 19.76 3.65
N LYS A 3 12.49 18.72 4.46
CA LYS A 3 11.73 17.47 4.35
C LYS A 3 10.25 17.79 4.60
N LEU A 4 9.41 17.66 3.58
CA LEU A 4 7.97 17.79 3.72
C LEU A 4 7.48 16.75 4.75
N LYS A 5 6.59 17.18 5.66
CA LYS A 5 5.92 16.25 6.58
C LYS A 5 5.10 15.22 5.79
N ILE A 6 4.81 14.07 6.38
CA ILE A 6 4.15 12.93 5.71
C ILE A 6 2.85 13.35 5.00
N PHE A 7 1.99 14.10 5.68
CA PHE A 7 0.70 14.54 5.15
C PHE A 7 0.80 15.33 3.83
N PRO A 8 1.55 16.46 3.74
CA PRO A 8 1.63 17.20 2.48
C PRO A 8 2.33 16.43 1.36
N LYS A 9 3.25 15.53 1.69
CA LYS A 9 3.90 14.66 0.71
C LYS A 9 2.90 13.69 0.09
N MET A 10 2.13 12.99 0.90
CA MET A 10 1.12 12.02 0.45
C MET A 10 -0.01 12.69 -0.30
N PHE A 11 -0.52 13.82 0.23
CA PHE A 11 -1.51 14.62 -0.46
C PHE A 11 -1.06 14.97 -1.88
N LEU A 12 0.15 15.52 -2.02
CA LEU A 12 0.67 15.96 -3.31
C LEU A 12 0.89 14.79 -4.28
N GLN A 13 1.33 13.64 -3.79
CA GLN A 13 1.48 12.43 -4.61
C GLN A 13 0.14 11.92 -5.13
N ILE A 14 -0.85 11.71 -4.26
CA ILE A 14 -2.17 11.20 -4.64
C ILE A 14 -2.88 12.19 -5.56
N PHE A 15 -2.88 13.48 -5.21
CA PHE A 15 -3.46 14.53 -6.01
C PHE A 15 -2.82 14.62 -7.40
N SER A 16 -1.50 14.54 -7.49
CA SER A 16 -0.78 14.57 -8.77
C SER A 16 -1.15 13.37 -9.66
N ILE A 17 -1.20 12.17 -9.11
CA ILE A 17 -1.59 10.96 -9.86
C ILE A 17 -3.03 11.10 -10.38
N LEU A 18 -3.98 11.47 -9.51
CA LEU A 18 -5.38 11.66 -9.90
C LEU A 18 -5.53 12.77 -10.94
N SER A 19 -4.81 13.89 -10.79
CA SER A 19 -4.84 15.00 -11.75
C SER A 19 -4.31 14.58 -13.12
N ILE A 20 -3.24 13.79 -13.17
CA ILE A 20 -2.71 13.25 -14.44
C ILE A 20 -3.74 12.35 -15.11
N ILE A 21 -4.40 11.46 -14.35
CA ILE A 21 -5.46 10.58 -14.90
C ILE A 21 -6.61 11.42 -15.46
N VAL A 22 -7.08 12.43 -14.72
CA VAL A 22 -8.14 13.33 -15.16
C VAL A 22 -7.74 14.05 -16.46
N LEU A 23 -6.53 14.57 -16.54
CA LEU A 23 -6.01 15.23 -17.74
C LEU A 23 -5.96 14.27 -18.94
N LEU A 24 -5.48 13.05 -18.75
CA LEU A 24 -5.42 12.05 -19.83
C LEU A 24 -6.82 11.69 -20.35
N ILE A 25 -7.81 11.56 -19.47
CA ILE A 25 -9.20 11.31 -19.85
C ILE A 25 -9.74 12.49 -20.68
N HIS A 26 -9.53 13.72 -20.24
CA HIS A 26 -10.01 14.90 -20.96
C HIS A 26 -9.33 15.09 -22.31
N ILE A 27 -8.04 14.83 -22.41
CA ILE A 27 -7.30 14.82 -23.69
C ILE A 27 -7.86 13.73 -24.60
N SER A 28 -8.15 12.55 -24.08
CA SER A 28 -8.73 11.44 -24.85
C SER A 28 -10.13 11.82 -25.39
N ILE A 29 -10.98 12.41 -24.56
CA ILE A 29 -12.29 12.90 -24.99
C ILE A 29 -12.13 13.95 -26.10
N TYR A 30 -11.25 14.93 -25.91
CA TYR A 30 -11.00 15.98 -26.88
C TYR A 30 -10.56 15.42 -28.24
N LEU A 31 -9.75 14.38 -28.28
CA LEU A 31 -9.24 13.78 -29.50
C LEU A 31 -10.21 12.80 -30.15
N ILE A 32 -10.95 12.02 -29.36
CA ILE A 32 -11.78 10.93 -29.86
C ILE A 32 -13.19 11.44 -30.22
N PHE A 33 -13.77 12.33 -29.42
CA PHE A 33 -15.15 12.78 -29.56
C PHE A 33 -15.48 13.28 -30.98
N PRO A 34 -14.71 14.17 -31.62
CA PRO A 34 -15.04 14.67 -32.94
C PRO A 34 -15.12 13.58 -34.02
N ARG A 35 -14.23 12.59 -33.94
CA ARG A 35 -14.19 11.47 -34.88
C ARG A 35 -15.40 10.56 -34.68
N THR A 36 -15.65 10.14 -33.47
CA THR A 36 -16.79 9.24 -33.14
C THR A 36 -18.11 9.90 -33.47
N TYR A 37 -18.26 11.20 -33.21
CA TYR A 37 -19.45 11.94 -33.55
C TYR A 37 -19.71 11.97 -35.06
N LEU A 38 -18.67 12.24 -35.87
CA LEU A 38 -18.77 12.24 -37.33
C LEU A 38 -19.14 10.83 -37.89
N ASP A 39 -18.52 9.79 -37.37
CA ASP A 39 -18.80 8.41 -37.80
C ASP A 39 -20.23 8.00 -37.45
N THR A 40 -20.70 8.32 -36.25
CA THR A 40 -22.09 8.06 -35.84
C THR A 40 -23.07 8.84 -36.70
N ARG A 41 -22.80 10.12 -36.95
CA ARG A 41 -23.68 10.98 -37.76
C ARG A 41 -23.76 10.48 -39.20
N LYS A 42 -22.62 10.02 -39.78
CA LYS A 42 -22.58 9.42 -41.10
C LYS A 42 -23.41 8.15 -41.17
N ALA A 43 -23.34 7.30 -40.16
CA ALA A 43 -24.15 6.09 -40.07
C ALA A 43 -25.66 6.41 -39.98
N ASP A 44 -26.05 7.44 -39.20
CA ASP A 44 -27.43 7.87 -39.08
C ASP A 44 -27.99 8.43 -40.40
N ILE A 45 -27.22 9.27 -41.10
CA ILE A 45 -27.61 9.79 -42.43
C ILE A 45 -27.75 8.65 -43.42
N ASN A 46 -26.84 7.72 -43.44
CA ASN A 46 -26.87 6.54 -44.33
C ASN A 46 -28.14 5.70 -44.08
N LYS A 47 -28.44 5.42 -42.79
CA LYS A 47 -29.67 4.71 -42.42
C LYS A 47 -30.92 5.44 -42.89
N THR A 48 -31.02 6.74 -42.59
CA THR A 48 -32.15 7.58 -42.97
C THR A 48 -32.27 7.68 -44.49
N ALA A 49 -31.17 7.84 -45.22
CA ALA A 49 -31.15 7.84 -46.67
C ALA A 49 -31.72 6.56 -47.27
N ASN A 50 -31.34 5.39 -46.70
CA ASN A 50 -31.87 4.11 -47.14
C ASN A 50 -33.37 3.97 -46.86
N GLU A 51 -33.83 4.35 -45.66
CA GLU A 51 -35.25 4.27 -45.29
C GLU A 51 -36.12 5.16 -46.16
N ILE A 52 -35.71 6.42 -46.36
CA ILE A 52 -36.46 7.38 -47.18
C ILE A 52 -36.47 6.95 -48.64
N SER A 53 -35.32 6.56 -49.18
CA SER A 53 -35.22 6.11 -50.60
C SER A 53 -36.10 4.89 -50.86
N HIS A 54 -36.10 3.92 -49.95
CA HIS A 54 -36.93 2.72 -50.05
C HIS A 54 -38.42 3.07 -50.01
N ASN A 55 -38.84 4.01 -49.18
CA ASN A 55 -40.22 4.46 -49.04
C ASN A 55 -40.70 5.30 -50.24
N LEU A 56 -39.79 5.92 -50.99
CA LEU A 56 -40.10 6.77 -52.13
C LEU A 56 -39.98 6.01 -53.46
N GLU A 57 -39.52 4.81 -53.51
CA GLU A 57 -39.34 3.98 -54.70
C GLU A 57 -40.72 3.66 -55.36
N GLY A 58 -40.83 3.87 -56.65
CA GLY A 58 -42.07 3.63 -57.41
C GLY A 58 -43.19 4.66 -57.23
N LYS A 59 -42.93 5.78 -56.57
CA LYS A 59 -43.90 6.86 -56.38
C LYS A 59 -43.85 7.89 -57.52
N GLU A 60 -44.91 8.74 -57.58
CA GLU A 60 -44.97 9.88 -58.51
C GLU A 60 -44.08 11.03 -58.02
N ILE A 61 -43.53 11.79 -58.98
CA ILE A 61 -42.59 12.89 -58.69
C ILE A 61 -43.16 13.92 -57.73
N ASN A 62 -44.47 14.28 -57.88
CA ASN A 62 -45.15 15.25 -57.02
C ASN A 62 -45.29 14.78 -55.57
N GLU A 63 -45.48 13.46 -55.34
CA GLU A 63 -45.56 12.87 -54.02
C GLU A 63 -44.18 12.83 -53.37
N ILE A 64 -43.14 12.54 -54.16
CA ILE A 64 -41.73 12.53 -53.73
C ILE A 64 -41.31 13.93 -53.28
N GLU A 65 -41.55 14.94 -54.11
CA GLU A 65 -41.20 16.36 -53.77
C GLU A 65 -41.89 16.82 -52.51
N ARG A 66 -43.18 16.51 -52.34
CA ARG A 66 -43.95 16.90 -51.15
C ARG A 66 -43.40 16.19 -49.89
N THR A 67 -43.08 14.93 -49.98
CA THR A 67 -42.55 14.14 -48.86
C THR A 67 -41.16 14.64 -48.46
N ILE A 68 -40.31 14.92 -49.43
CA ILE A 68 -38.97 15.49 -49.20
C ILE A 68 -39.02 16.87 -48.56
N ASP A 69 -39.94 17.74 -49.02
CA ASP A 69 -40.11 19.07 -48.47
C ASP A 69 -40.57 19.02 -47.01
N LEU A 70 -41.57 18.19 -46.70
CA LEU A 70 -42.01 17.93 -45.33
C LEU A 70 -40.91 17.38 -44.42
N TYR A 71 -40.13 16.42 -44.91
CA TYR A 71 -39.04 15.84 -44.17
C TYR A 71 -37.93 16.86 -43.94
N SER A 72 -37.50 17.56 -44.99
CA SER A 72 -36.46 18.59 -44.90
C SER A 72 -36.80 19.77 -43.99
N LYS A 73 -38.08 20.08 -43.78
CA LYS A 73 -38.56 21.13 -42.89
C LYS A 73 -38.48 20.69 -41.41
N ASN A 74 -38.71 19.41 -41.15
CA ASN A 74 -38.82 18.87 -39.80
C ASN A 74 -37.58 18.07 -39.36
N SER A 75 -36.55 17.97 -40.21
CA SER A 75 -35.33 17.22 -39.95
C SER A 75 -34.08 18.07 -40.15
N ASP A 76 -33.04 17.68 -39.43
CA ASP A 76 -31.69 18.23 -39.57
C ASP A 76 -30.98 17.79 -40.84
N ILE A 77 -31.53 16.76 -41.51
CA ILE A 77 -31.04 16.26 -42.80
C ILE A 77 -31.86 16.91 -43.90
N LYS A 78 -31.20 17.67 -44.77
CA LYS A 78 -31.83 18.24 -45.97
C LYS A 78 -31.71 17.29 -47.12
N VAL A 79 -32.81 17.07 -47.79
CA VAL A 79 -32.88 16.16 -48.97
C VAL A 79 -33.13 16.98 -50.23
N PHE A 80 -32.31 16.80 -51.23
CA PHE A 80 -32.41 17.48 -52.51
C PHE A 80 -32.60 16.43 -53.62
N VAL A 81 -33.40 16.84 -54.60
CA VAL A 81 -33.62 16.03 -55.81
C VAL A 81 -32.67 16.53 -56.89
N SER A 82 -31.91 15.61 -57.51
CA SER A 82 -31.05 15.86 -58.66
C SER A 82 -31.47 15.00 -59.84
N GLN A 83 -31.76 15.62 -60.98
CA GLN A 83 -31.95 14.90 -62.25
C GLN A 83 -30.60 14.72 -62.94
N GLU A 84 -30.40 13.58 -63.63
CA GLU A 84 -29.22 13.31 -64.42
C GLU A 84 -29.06 14.30 -65.55
N ASN A 85 -28.40 15.42 -65.35
CA ASN A 85 -27.83 16.18 -66.45
C ASN A 85 -26.52 16.90 -66.00
N LYS A 86 -25.53 16.72 -66.86
CA LYS A 86 -24.15 17.22 -66.77
C LYS A 86 -24.10 18.66 -66.25
N ASP A 87 -23.12 18.86 -65.39
CA ASP A 87 -22.57 20.13 -64.93
C ASP A 87 -23.31 20.85 -63.78
N ASN A 88 -22.78 20.64 -62.58
CA ASN A 88 -22.60 21.51 -61.43
C ASN A 88 -23.73 22.48 -60.93
N GLU A 89 -24.94 22.44 -61.44
CA GLU A 89 -26.06 23.17 -60.89
C GLU A 89 -27.09 22.23 -60.26
N VAL A 90 -27.02 22.07 -58.96
CA VAL A 90 -28.14 21.55 -58.16
C VAL A 90 -29.27 22.56 -58.24
N LYS A 91 -30.27 22.32 -59.10
CA LYS A 91 -31.54 23.08 -59.03
C LYS A 91 -32.24 22.69 -57.73
N VAL A 92 -31.94 23.49 -56.71
CA VAL A 92 -32.61 23.43 -55.41
C VAL A 92 -34.04 23.97 -55.64
N THR A 93 -35.01 23.08 -55.64
CA THR A 93 -36.44 23.43 -55.87
C THR A 93 -37.05 24.20 -54.68
N ASN A 94 -36.29 24.56 -53.71
CA ASN A 94 -36.75 25.43 -52.60
C ASN A 94 -35.69 26.49 -52.28
N ASN A 95 -36.17 27.73 -52.04
CA ASN A 95 -35.50 28.98 -51.76
C ASN A 95 -34.47 28.97 -50.57
N LEU A 96 -33.68 27.97 -50.45
CA LEU A 96 -32.53 27.90 -49.55
C LEU A 96 -31.28 28.22 -50.35
N ASN A 97 -30.84 29.44 -50.36
CA ASN A 97 -29.51 29.86 -50.80
C ASN A 97 -28.46 29.16 -49.92
N VAL A 98 -28.26 27.86 -50.12
CA VAL A 98 -27.11 27.15 -49.58
C VAL A 98 -25.92 27.53 -50.44
N ASN A 99 -25.13 28.48 -49.97
CA ASN A 99 -23.91 28.87 -50.64
C ASN A 99 -22.89 27.71 -50.58
N LEU A 100 -22.92 26.81 -51.55
CA LEU A 100 -22.07 25.63 -51.67
C LEU A 100 -20.57 25.99 -51.67
N ASN A 101 -20.22 27.24 -51.96
CA ASN A 101 -18.84 27.70 -52.00
C ASN A 101 -18.29 28.11 -50.61
N SER A 102 -19.14 28.30 -49.61
CA SER A 102 -18.72 28.55 -48.23
C SER A 102 -18.57 27.28 -47.41
N LEU A 103 -18.87 26.13 -47.97
CA LEU A 103 -18.92 24.81 -47.31
C LEU A 103 -17.66 24.01 -47.50
N ASN A 104 -16.52 24.65 -47.40
CA ASN A 104 -15.24 23.95 -47.31
C ASN A 104 -15.18 23.16 -46.00
N ASN A 105 -15.30 21.83 -46.10
CA ASN A 105 -14.79 20.80 -45.20
C ASN A 105 -15.73 20.04 -44.22
N SER A 106 -17.03 20.20 -44.20
CA SER A 106 -17.81 19.47 -43.20
C SER A 106 -19.21 19.00 -43.62
N LEU A 107 -19.46 18.84 -44.90
CA LEU A 107 -20.75 18.27 -45.39
C LEU A 107 -20.64 16.75 -45.49
N ILE A 108 -21.57 16.05 -44.81
CA ILE A 108 -21.82 14.63 -45.06
C ILE A 108 -22.86 14.59 -46.13
N ILE A 109 -22.51 14.04 -47.29
CA ILE A 109 -23.39 13.89 -48.45
C ILE A 109 -23.54 12.41 -48.75
N GLU A 110 -24.77 11.90 -48.66
CA GLU A 110 -25.11 10.56 -49.11
C GLU A 110 -26.02 10.63 -50.32
N GLU A 111 -25.76 9.88 -51.35
CA GLU A 111 -26.55 9.86 -52.59
C GLU A 111 -27.24 8.52 -52.74
N ARG A 112 -28.52 8.53 -53.09
CA ARG A 112 -29.35 7.36 -53.38
C ARG A 112 -30.06 7.53 -54.68
N ARG A 113 -30.14 6.47 -55.44
CA ARG A 113 -30.87 6.42 -56.67
C ARG A 113 -32.20 5.71 -56.43
N ILE A 114 -33.27 6.29 -56.88
CA ILE A 114 -34.63 5.73 -56.86
C ILE A 114 -35.22 5.71 -58.25
N THR A 115 -36.11 4.75 -58.50
CA THR A 115 -36.83 4.63 -59.77
C THR A 115 -38.25 5.12 -59.57
N LEU A 116 -38.71 6.03 -60.45
CA LEU A 116 -40.09 6.56 -60.46
C LEU A 116 -41.07 5.56 -61.05
N ASN A 117 -42.36 5.79 -60.87
CA ASN A 117 -43.43 5.00 -61.41
C ASN A 117 -43.44 4.95 -62.98
N ASP A 118 -42.88 5.99 -63.62
CA ASP A 118 -42.73 6.12 -65.09
C ASP A 118 -41.43 5.48 -65.62
N GLY A 119 -40.62 4.84 -64.77
CA GLY A 119 -39.34 4.22 -65.08
C GLY A 119 -38.14 5.15 -65.15
N HIS A 120 -38.33 6.45 -64.95
CA HIS A 120 -37.22 7.41 -64.87
C HIS A 120 -36.44 7.26 -63.57
N GLN A 121 -35.11 7.52 -63.59
CA GLN A 121 -34.24 7.48 -62.44
C GLN A 121 -34.06 8.89 -61.85
N LEU A 122 -34.15 8.95 -60.54
CA LEU A 122 -33.98 10.16 -59.76
C LEU A 122 -32.91 10.00 -58.71
N TYR A 123 -32.06 10.99 -58.49
CA TYR A 123 -31.01 10.97 -57.48
C TYR A 123 -31.43 11.84 -56.28
N LEU A 124 -31.43 11.24 -55.11
CA LEU A 124 -31.69 11.92 -53.86
C LEU A 124 -30.35 12.17 -53.16
N LYS A 125 -30.05 13.44 -52.87
CA LYS A 125 -28.87 13.86 -52.10
C LYS A 125 -29.30 14.25 -50.70
N PHE A 126 -28.80 13.47 -49.72
CA PHE A 126 -29.02 13.72 -48.30
C PHE A 126 -27.84 14.52 -47.78
N ILE A 127 -28.06 15.70 -47.25
CA ILE A 127 -27.02 16.61 -46.80
C ILE A 127 -27.29 16.95 -45.36
N SER A 128 -26.32 16.70 -44.51
CA SER A 128 -26.27 17.23 -43.14
C SER A 128 -25.37 18.46 -43.11
N THR A 129 -25.88 19.57 -42.56
CA THR A 129 -25.12 20.81 -42.51
C THR A 129 -23.96 20.72 -41.51
N ALA A 130 -22.84 21.31 -41.89
CA ALA A 130 -21.63 21.37 -41.06
C ALA A 130 -21.85 22.10 -39.75
N ASP A 131 -22.80 23.06 -39.73
CA ASP A 131 -23.11 23.88 -38.56
C ASP A 131 -23.49 23.02 -37.36
N MET A 132 -24.26 21.93 -37.57
CA MET A 132 -24.64 21.02 -36.48
C MET A 132 -23.46 20.22 -35.90
N VAL A 133 -22.50 19.79 -36.76
CA VAL A 133 -21.28 19.12 -36.29
C VAL A 133 -20.41 20.10 -35.52
N GLN A 134 -20.35 21.36 -36.00
CA GLN A 134 -19.60 22.40 -35.33
C GLN A 134 -20.27 22.80 -34.02
N ASP A 135 -21.60 22.97 -34.01
CA ASP A 135 -22.37 23.28 -32.79
C ASP A 135 -22.24 22.18 -31.74
N ALA A 136 -22.33 20.89 -32.14
CA ALA A 136 -22.13 19.78 -31.22
C ALA A 136 -20.71 19.72 -30.67
N LYS A 137 -19.72 20.03 -31.51
CA LYS A 137 -18.33 20.13 -31.11
C LYS A 137 -18.12 21.28 -30.14
N ASP A 138 -18.63 22.47 -30.45
CA ASP A 138 -18.50 23.66 -29.62
C ASP A 138 -19.22 23.49 -28.28
N LEU A 139 -20.41 22.88 -28.28
CA LEU A 139 -21.12 22.53 -27.07
C LEU A 139 -20.33 21.54 -26.20
N SER A 140 -19.85 20.47 -26.81
CA SER A 140 -19.04 19.47 -26.08
C SER A 140 -17.74 20.05 -25.53
N LEU A 141 -17.03 20.83 -26.34
CA LEU A 141 -15.80 21.51 -25.90
C LEU A 141 -16.06 22.57 -24.84
N GLY A 142 -17.25 23.22 -24.90
CA GLY A 142 -17.69 24.16 -23.87
C GLY A 142 -17.91 23.54 -22.50
N PHE A 143 -18.30 22.25 -22.42
CA PHE A 143 -18.47 21.53 -21.16
C PHE A 143 -17.15 20.99 -20.58
N LEU A 144 -16.10 20.80 -21.40
CA LEU A 144 -14.81 20.26 -20.94
C LEU A 144 -14.17 21.06 -19.79
N PRO A 145 -14.09 22.40 -19.80
CA PRO A 145 -13.48 23.15 -18.71
C PRO A 145 -14.25 23.01 -17.39
N TYR A 146 -15.58 22.90 -17.45
CA TYR A 146 -16.41 22.70 -16.26
C TYR A 146 -16.20 21.30 -15.67
N SER A 147 -16.23 20.27 -16.51
CA SER A 147 -16.00 18.90 -16.08
C SER A 147 -14.58 18.71 -15.56
N LEU A 148 -13.58 19.35 -16.16
CA LEU A 148 -12.20 19.34 -15.69
C LEU A 148 -12.08 19.99 -14.30
N SER A 149 -12.73 21.16 -14.10
CA SER A 149 -12.70 21.86 -12.81
C SER A 149 -13.36 21.04 -11.70
N ILE A 150 -14.51 20.43 -11.98
CA ILE A 150 -15.21 19.56 -11.01
C ILE A 150 -14.37 18.33 -10.69
N SER A 151 -13.77 17.69 -11.70
CA SER A 151 -12.92 16.49 -11.50
C SER A 151 -11.66 16.79 -10.70
N LEU A 152 -11.03 17.95 -10.91
CA LEU A 152 -9.87 18.39 -10.12
C LEU A 152 -10.27 18.69 -8.66
N LEU A 153 -11.43 19.28 -8.44
CA LEU A 153 -11.97 19.53 -7.10
C LEU A 153 -12.25 18.23 -6.35
N LEU A 154 -12.90 17.27 -7.01
CA LEU A 154 -13.11 15.92 -6.45
C LEU A 154 -11.79 15.20 -6.15
N SER A 155 -10.82 15.30 -7.05
CA SER A 155 -9.48 14.74 -6.86
C SER A 155 -8.79 15.33 -5.64
N ALA A 156 -8.92 16.64 -5.39
CA ALA A 156 -8.38 17.29 -4.21
C ALA A 156 -9.06 16.79 -2.93
N ILE A 157 -10.39 16.67 -2.92
CA ILE A 157 -11.15 16.16 -1.76
C ILE A 157 -10.74 14.72 -1.41
N VAL A 158 -10.73 13.84 -2.42
CA VAL A 158 -10.32 12.44 -2.23
C VAL A 158 -8.89 12.36 -1.70
N SER A 159 -7.97 13.13 -2.29
CA SER A 159 -6.58 13.18 -1.85
C SER A 159 -6.43 13.65 -0.39
N LEU A 160 -7.23 14.64 0.04
CA LEU A 160 -7.25 15.12 1.44
C LEU A 160 -7.73 14.03 2.39
N ILE A 161 -8.82 13.33 2.07
CA ILE A 161 -9.39 12.27 2.90
C ILE A 161 -8.37 11.13 3.08
N TYR A 162 -7.83 10.60 1.98
CA TYR A 162 -6.86 9.51 2.02
C TYR A 162 -5.57 9.89 2.75
N SER A 163 -5.02 11.07 2.45
CA SER A 163 -3.79 11.54 3.09
C SER A 163 -3.96 11.74 4.61
N LYS A 164 -5.15 12.20 5.05
CA LYS A 164 -5.48 12.35 6.47
C LYS A 164 -5.62 10.99 7.16
N SER A 165 -6.30 10.04 6.52
CA SER A 165 -6.47 8.67 7.04
C SER A 165 -5.13 7.97 7.26
N ILE A 166 -4.27 7.96 6.25
CA ILE A 166 -2.94 7.34 6.34
C ILE A 166 -2.07 8.03 7.41
N LYS A 167 -2.10 9.38 7.44
CA LYS A 167 -1.37 10.13 8.48
C LYS A 167 -1.81 9.72 9.88
N ASN A 168 -3.12 9.63 10.13
CA ASN A 168 -3.63 9.30 11.46
C ASN A 168 -3.18 7.89 11.89
N ASN A 169 -3.23 6.91 11.01
CA ASN A 169 -2.77 5.55 11.30
C ASN A 169 -1.26 5.51 11.62
N ILE A 170 -0.44 6.25 10.86
CA ILE A 170 1.00 6.33 11.12
C ILE A 170 1.31 7.05 12.44
N ASP A 171 0.61 8.15 12.73
CA ASP A 171 0.80 8.91 13.98
C ASP A 171 0.37 8.06 15.20
N GLU A 172 -0.70 7.26 15.09
CA GLU A 172 -1.13 6.32 16.13
C GLU A 172 -0.06 5.25 16.38
N ILE A 173 0.41 4.56 15.33
CA ILE A 173 1.46 3.55 15.45
C ILE A 173 2.70 4.16 16.10
N LYS A 174 3.14 5.35 15.65
CA LYS A 174 4.30 6.03 16.21
C LYS A 174 4.12 6.31 17.70
N ASN A 175 3.00 6.94 18.09
CA ASN A 175 2.77 7.34 19.48
C ASN A 175 2.72 6.12 20.42
N VAL A 176 2.06 5.04 20.00
CA VAL A 176 1.98 3.81 20.80
C VAL A 176 3.34 3.11 20.85
N THR A 177 4.09 3.07 19.74
CA THR A 177 5.44 2.51 19.72
C THR A 177 6.40 3.32 20.62
N ASP A 178 6.28 4.65 20.66
CA ASP A 178 7.05 5.51 21.56
C ASP A 178 6.76 5.17 23.05
N GLN A 179 5.52 4.77 23.40
CA GLN A 179 5.15 4.28 24.74
C GLN A 179 5.69 2.85 24.99
N MET A 180 5.61 1.96 24.01
CA MET A 180 6.21 0.62 24.07
C MET A 180 7.73 0.69 24.32
N MET A 181 8.44 1.66 23.75
CA MET A 181 9.87 1.90 24.03
C MET A 181 10.15 2.26 25.49
N GLN A 182 9.15 2.77 26.23
CA GLN A 182 9.26 3.03 27.68
C GLN A 182 8.91 1.79 28.52
N LEU A 183 8.69 0.64 27.89
CA LEU A 183 8.33 -0.64 28.50
C LEU A 183 7.00 -0.58 29.31
N ASP A 184 6.05 0.26 28.87
CA ASP A 184 4.73 0.28 29.49
C ASP A 184 3.94 -1.00 29.11
N LYS A 185 3.76 -1.89 30.10
CA LYS A 185 3.14 -3.21 29.93
C LYS A 185 1.65 -3.16 29.52
N ASN A 186 0.99 -2.00 29.68
CA ASN A 186 -0.45 -1.85 29.43
C ASN A 186 -0.76 -1.26 28.04
N VAL A 187 0.26 -0.96 27.24
CA VAL A 187 0.11 -0.31 25.94
C VAL A 187 -0.01 -1.36 24.83
N CYS A 188 -1.05 -1.21 23.99
CA CYS A 188 -1.23 -2.01 22.79
C CYS A 188 -1.84 -1.15 21.68
N LEU A 189 -1.55 -1.50 20.42
CA LEU A 189 -2.18 -0.93 19.25
C LEU A 189 -3.57 -1.54 19.05
N VAL A 190 -4.58 -0.69 18.94
CA VAL A 190 -5.94 -1.15 18.64
C VAL A 190 -6.05 -1.42 17.14
N HIS A 191 -6.39 -2.66 16.76
CA HIS A 191 -6.59 -3.05 15.37
C HIS A 191 -8.10 -3.16 15.10
N ASN A 192 -8.63 -2.14 14.43
CA ASN A 192 -10.06 -2.06 14.07
C ASN A 192 -10.32 -2.32 12.58
N SER A 193 -9.29 -2.65 11.80
CA SER A 193 -9.39 -2.91 10.37
C SER A 193 -8.77 -4.25 10.02
N ASP A 194 -9.39 -4.95 9.07
CA ASP A 194 -8.90 -6.22 8.49
C ASP A 194 -8.01 -5.95 7.25
N ASP A 195 -7.36 -4.78 7.19
CA ASP A 195 -6.42 -4.41 6.14
C ASP A 195 -4.95 -4.65 6.56
N GLU A 196 -4.01 -4.36 5.65
CA GLU A 196 -2.57 -4.52 5.88
C GLU A 196 -2.07 -3.66 7.06
N VAL A 197 -2.74 -2.56 7.36
CA VAL A 197 -2.40 -1.71 8.52
C VAL A 197 -2.85 -2.38 9.83
N GLY A 198 -4.01 -3.03 9.83
CA GLY A 198 -4.49 -3.84 10.94
C GLY A 198 -3.57 -5.02 11.25
N ASP A 199 -3.14 -5.74 10.22
CA ASP A 199 -2.16 -6.84 10.34
C ASP A 199 -0.81 -6.34 10.88
N LEU A 200 -0.32 -5.21 10.40
CA LEU A 200 0.90 -4.60 10.91
C LEU A 200 0.78 -4.26 12.41
N LYS A 201 -0.33 -3.66 12.83
CA LYS A 201 -0.59 -3.35 14.24
C LYS A 201 -0.58 -4.60 15.11
N LYS A 202 -1.18 -5.70 14.62
CA LYS A 202 -1.19 -7.00 15.29
C LYS A 202 0.23 -7.57 15.45
N GLN A 203 1.02 -7.56 14.37
CA GLN A 203 2.40 -8.05 14.41
C GLN A 203 3.29 -7.23 15.37
N ILE A 204 3.10 -5.90 15.42
CA ILE A 204 3.81 -5.05 16.39
C ILE A 204 3.45 -5.44 17.82
N ASN A 205 2.17 -5.67 18.11
CA ASN A 205 1.71 -6.11 19.44
C ASN A 205 2.34 -7.47 19.82
N GLU A 206 2.30 -8.46 18.92
CA GLU A 206 2.87 -9.79 19.17
C GLU A 206 4.38 -9.71 19.45
N LEU A 207 5.10 -8.90 18.68
CA LEU A 207 6.53 -8.66 18.90
C LEU A 207 6.77 -8.00 20.25
N TYR A 208 5.98 -7.02 20.63
CA TYR A 208 6.09 -6.33 21.90
C TYR A 208 5.81 -7.25 23.11
N PHE A 209 4.75 -8.07 23.04
CA PHE A 209 4.46 -9.05 24.08
C PHE A 209 5.57 -10.10 24.22
N THR A 210 6.13 -10.55 23.11
CA THR A 210 7.28 -11.48 23.12
C THR A 210 8.50 -10.83 23.76
N LEU A 211 8.75 -9.56 23.48
CA LEU A 211 9.83 -8.79 24.11
C LEU A 211 9.63 -8.66 25.63
N LEU A 212 8.43 -8.29 26.07
CA LEU A 212 8.12 -8.18 27.51
C LEU A 212 8.33 -9.52 28.23
N LYS A 213 7.85 -10.62 27.64
CA LYS A 213 8.06 -11.96 28.19
C LYS A 213 9.55 -12.29 28.31
N SER A 214 10.33 -11.98 27.27
CA SER A 214 11.79 -12.22 27.31
C SER A 214 12.48 -11.40 28.38
N ILE A 215 12.03 -10.18 28.64
CA ILE A 215 12.54 -9.33 29.74
C ILE A 215 12.19 -9.96 31.09
N ASP A 216 10.95 -10.38 31.32
CA ASP A 216 10.53 -11.03 32.57
C ASP A 216 11.32 -12.34 32.80
N ASP A 217 11.56 -13.15 31.77
CA ASP A 217 12.37 -14.37 31.85
C ASP A 217 13.84 -14.05 32.18
N LEU A 218 14.40 -12.97 31.61
CA LEU A 218 15.76 -12.51 31.92
C LEU A 218 15.88 -11.99 33.37
N GLU A 219 14.89 -11.25 33.86
CA GLU A 219 14.84 -10.77 35.25
C GLU A 219 14.80 -11.96 36.23
N LEU A 220 14.00 -12.99 35.93
CA LEU A 220 13.94 -14.21 36.73
C LEU A 220 15.28 -14.92 36.79
N LYS A 221 15.89 -15.17 35.63
CA LYS A 221 17.22 -15.80 35.55
C LYS A 221 18.29 -14.99 36.24
N ASN A 222 18.25 -13.67 36.14
CA ASN A 222 19.22 -12.81 36.85
C ASN A 222 19.10 -12.93 38.36
N LYS A 223 17.84 -13.02 38.86
CA LYS A 223 17.58 -13.26 40.29
C LYS A 223 18.14 -14.60 40.75
N GLU A 224 17.92 -15.69 39.96
CA GLU A 224 18.44 -17.00 40.25
C GLU A 224 19.99 -17.02 40.28
N ILE A 225 20.65 -16.33 39.31
CA ILE A 225 22.10 -16.17 39.31
C ILE A 225 22.60 -15.47 40.57
N LEU A 226 21.96 -14.37 40.99
CA LEU A 226 22.34 -13.65 42.20
C LEU A 226 22.17 -14.50 43.47
N GLU A 227 21.15 -15.35 43.56
CA GLU A 227 20.97 -16.28 44.66
C GLU A 227 22.06 -17.35 44.66
N LEU A 228 22.41 -17.91 43.49
CA LEU A 228 23.51 -18.87 43.36
C LEU A 228 24.88 -18.26 43.73
N GLU A 229 25.15 -17.01 43.30
CA GLU A 229 26.38 -16.30 43.68
C GLU A 229 26.46 -16.08 45.21
N LYS A 230 25.32 -15.73 45.84
CA LYS A 230 25.27 -15.59 47.29
C LYS A 230 25.57 -16.91 47.99
N LEU A 231 24.94 -17.99 47.58
CA LEU A 231 25.20 -19.33 48.12
C LEU A 231 26.67 -19.76 47.95
N LYS A 232 27.25 -19.49 46.80
CA LYS A 232 28.67 -19.75 46.50
C LYS A 232 29.58 -18.93 47.46
N TYR A 233 29.26 -17.66 47.67
CA TYR A 233 30.04 -16.83 48.63
C TYR A 233 29.94 -17.33 50.05
N GLU A 234 28.74 -17.68 50.54
CA GLU A 234 28.52 -18.24 51.88
C GLU A 234 29.26 -19.58 52.08
N PHE A 235 29.22 -20.45 51.06
CA PHE A 235 29.97 -21.70 51.07
C PHE A 235 31.48 -21.49 51.14
N LEU A 236 32.06 -20.61 50.31
CA LEU A 236 33.49 -20.31 50.35
C LEU A 236 33.92 -19.66 51.69
N LYS A 237 33.07 -18.87 52.28
CA LYS A 237 33.31 -18.27 53.61
C LYS A 237 33.33 -19.33 54.71
N ALA A 238 32.37 -20.25 54.70
CA ALA A 238 32.31 -21.35 55.65
C ALA A 238 33.51 -22.31 55.50
N ALA A 239 33.82 -22.71 54.26
CA ALA A 239 34.97 -23.54 53.94
C ALA A 239 36.30 -22.88 54.42
N SER A 240 36.48 -21.60 54.16
CA SER A 240 37.66 -20.87 54.62
C SER A 240 37.77 -20.86 56.15
N HIS A 241 36.64 -20.73 56.87
CA HIS A 241 36.64 -20.75 58.34
C HIS A 241 36.98 -22.13 58.88
N GLU A 242 36.40 -23.21 58.27
CA GLU A 242 36.67 -24.59 58.69
C GLU A 242 38.12 -25.03 58.42
N LEU A 243 38.76 -24.55 57.36
CA LEU A 243 40.17 -24.81 57.07
C LEU A 243 41.12 -24.01 57.99
N LYS A 244 40.73 -22.74 58.35
CA LYS A 244 41.58 -21.90 59.19
C LYS A 244 41.77 -22.43 60.62
N THR A 245 40.74 -23.04 61.20
CA THR A 245 40.76 -23.56 62.58
C THR A 245 41.78 -24.68 62.76
N PRO A 246 41.79 -25.81 61.99
CA PRO A 246 42.77 -26.85 62.13
C PRO A 246 44.18 -26.38 61.75
N LEU A 247 44.32 -25.49 60.76
CA LEU A 247 45.59 -24.88 60.39
C LEU A 247 46.21 -24.07 61.55
N ALA A 248 45.40 -23.29 62.28
CA ALA A 248 45.84 -22.55 63.46
C ALA A 248 46.25 -23.49 64.59
N SER A 249 45.49 -24.58 64.81
CA SER A 249 45.85 -25.61 65.81
C SER A 249 47.18 -26.29 65.48
N LEU A 250 47.33 -26.68 64.19
CA LEU A 250 48.57 -27.24 63.70
C LEU A 250 49.79 -26.35 63.94
N LYS A 251 49.61 -25.02 63.62
CA LYS A 251 50.66 -24.01 63.83
C LYS A 251 51.06 -23.92 65.31
N ILE A 252 50.07 -23.85 66.22
CA ILE A 252 50.31 -23.75 67.65
C ILE A 252 51.07 -24.97 68.18
N ILE A 253 50.72 -26.20 67.77
CA ILE A 253 51.39 -27.39 68.16
C ILE A 253 52.85 -27.37 67.68
N LEU A 254 53.09 -27.02 66.42
CA LEU A 254 54.46 -26.96 65.85
C LEU A 254 55.31 -25.87 66.51
N GLU A 255 54.75 -24.65 66.78
CA GLU A 255 55.46 -23.58 67.51
C GLU A 255 55.87 -24.04 68.94
N ASN A 256 54.92 -24.64 69.68
CA ASN A 256 55.22 -25.14 71.04
C ASN A 256 56.23 -26.26 71.00
N MET A 257 56.28 -27.17 70.03
CA MET A 257 57.31 -28.16 69.85
C MET A 257 58.67 -27.54 69.51
N MET A 258 58.69 -26.51 68.67
CA MET A 258 59.91 -25.78 68.28
C MET A 258 60.61 -25.14 69.50
N TYR A 259 59.77 -24.50 70.36
CA TYR A 259 60.29 -23.85 71.59
C TYR A 259 60.34 -24.74 72.80
N ASN A 260 60.11 -26.08 72.72
CA ASN A 260 60.13 -27.05 73.82
C ASN A 260 59.26 -26.65 75.04
N VAL A 261 58.05 -26.10 74.80
CA VAL A 261 57.13 -25.55 75.83
C VAL A 261 56.38 -26.72 76.50
N GLY A 262 56.53 -26.93 77.82
CA GLY A 262 55.71 -27.82 78.64
C GLY A 262 55.67 -29.26 78.12
N LYS A 263 54.49 -29.84 77.91
CA LYS A 263 54.21 -31.21 77.41
C LYS A 263 54.63 -31.42 75.95
N TYR A 264 54.83 -30.41 75.13
CA TYR A 264 55.26 -30.57 73.75
C TYR A 264 56.72 -30.90 73.52
N LYS A 265 57.47 -31.17 74.60
CA LYS A 265 58.82 -31.69 74.58
C LYS A 265 58.87 -33.14 74.02
N GLU A 266 57.79 -33.93 74.20
CA GLU A 266 57.64 -35.28 73.64
C GLU A 266 57.25 -35.19 72.17
N ARG A 267 58.20 -34.83 71.31
CA ARG A 267 57.94 -34.48 69.89
C ARG A 267 57.30 -35.61 69.11
N ASP A 268 57.60 -36.86 69.32
CA ASP A 268 57.06 -37.96 68.55
C ASP A 268 55.56 -38.15 68.72
N VAL A 269 55.03 -37.89 69.91
CA VAL A 269 53.61 -37.96 70.21
C VAL A 269 52.85 -36.82 69.47
N TYR A 270 53.37 -35.59 69.49
CA TYR A 270 52.70 -34.40 68.88
C TYR A 270 52.90 -34.31 67.38
N LEU A 271 53.98 -34.95 66.82
CA LEU A 271 54.13 -35.13 65.37
C LEU A 271 53.04 -36.04 64.83
N GLY A 272 52.66 -37.11 65.53
CA GLY A 272 51.51 -37.92 65.16
C GLY A 272 50.21 -37.11 65.08
N GLN A 273 49.97 -36.29 66.10
CA GLN A 273 48.76 -35.38 66.06
C GLN A 273 48.81 -34.36 64.90
N CYS A 274 50.01 -33.91 64.56
CA CYS A 274 50.15 -32.99 63.40
C CYS A 274 49.80 -33.70 62.09
N VAL A 275 50.17 -34.95 61.90
CA VAL A 275 49.87 -35.80 60.77
C VAL A 275 48.36 -36.02 60.69
N ASP A 276 47.70 -36.35 61.82
CA ASP A 276 46.26 -36.54 61.86
C ASP A 276 45.51 -35.28 61.40
N ILE A 277 45.96 -34.11 61.87
CA ILE A 277 45.34 -32.79 61.48
C ILE A 277 45.54 -32.52 59.95
N VAL A 278 46.72 -32.89 59.39
CA VAL A 278 46.98 -32.71 57.94
C VAL A 278 46.13 -33.67 57.13
N ASP A 279 45.95 -34.92 57.58
CA ASP A 279 45.06 -35.86 56.92
C ASP A 279 43.61 -35.44 56.94
N ASP A 280 43.11 -34.93 58.02
CA ASP A 280 41.76 -34.36 58.14
C ASP A 280 41.58 -33.11 57.23
N LEU A 281 42.60 -32.23 57.20
CA LEU A 281 42.60 -31.07 56.29
C LEU A 281 42.56 -31.54 54.82
N SER A 282 43.37 -32.55 54.44
CA SER A 282 43.39 -33.10 53.08
C SER A 282 42.03 -33.67 52.67
N LYS A 283 41.41 -34.42 53.62
CA LYS A 283 40.07 -34.96 53.42
C LYS A 283 39.02 -33.88 53.22
N ASN A 284 39.03 -32.81 54.05
CA ASN A 284 38.12 -31.68 53.96
C ASN A 284 38.30 -30.93 52.64
N ILE A 285 39.55 -30.67 52.23
CA ILE A 285 39.84 -30.03 50.92
C ILE A 285 39.30 -30.90 49.75
N SER A 286 39.50 -32.22 49.81
CA SER A 286 39.01 -33.16 48.79
C SER A 286 37.47 -33.13 48.70
N GLN A 287 36.76 -33.03 49.82
CA GLN A 287 35.31 -32.90 49.87
C GLN A 287 34.85 -31.57 49.26
N ILE A 288 35.50 -30.45 49.58
CA ILE A 288 35.22 -29.16 49.00
C ILE A 288 35.40 -29.16 47.48
N LEU A 289 36.48 -29.74 46.97
CA LEU A 289 36.78 -29.87 45.55
C LEU A 289 35.81 -30.78 44.83
N SER A 290 35.34 -31.87 45.46
CA SER A 290 34.36 -32.79 44.84
C SER A 290 33.01 -32.10 44.63
N ILE A 291 32.54 -31.25 45.54
CA ILE A 291 31.34 -30.48 45.41
C ILE A 291 31.49 -29.47 44.24
N TYR A 292 32.67 -28.85 44.10
CA TYR A 292 32.93 -27.87 43.03
C TYR A 292 33.03 -28.55 41.64
N SER A 293 33.51 -29.76 41.52
CA SER A 293 33.61 -30.50 40.26
C SER A 293 32.28 -30.99 39.73
N ILE A 294 31.33 -31.31 40.64
CA ILE A 294 29.97 -31.73 40.25
C ILE A 294 29.19 -30.57 39.63
N ASP A 295 29.35 -29.33 40.14
CA ASP A 295 28.72 -28.15 39.57
C ASP A 295 29.28 -27.79 38.19
N HIS A 296 30.57 -28.01 37.93
CA HIS A 296 31.16 -27.78 36.60
C HIS A 296 30.67 -28.77 35.56
N LEU A 297 30.47 -30.03 35.92
CA LEU A 297 29.96 -31.05 34.98
C LEU A 297 28.51 -30.83 34.60
N LYS A 298 27.67 -30.27 35.47
CA LYS A 298 26.28 -29.89 35.14
C LYS A 298 26.19 -28.68 34.22
N ASN A 299 27.03 -27.69 34.37
CA ASN A 299 27.02 -26.47 33.51
C ASN A 299 27.52 -26.77 32.09
N ASP A 300 28.49 -27.73 31.91
CA ASP A 300 28.97 -28.14 30.59
C ASP A 300 27.91 -28.93 29.79
N GLU A 301 26.99 -29.64 30.45
CA GLU A 301 25.89 -30.33 29.77
C GLU A 301 24.77 -29.36 29.29
N GLU A 302 24.48 -28.28 30.01
CA GLU A 302 23.49 -27.28 29.59
C GLU A 302 23.95 -26.43 28.39
N ASP A 303 25.24 -26.12 28.27
CA ASP A 303 25.81 -25.37 27.15
C ASP A 303 25.78 -26.12 25.80
N VAL A 304 25.68 -27.44 25.83
CA VAL A 304 25.60 -28.30 24.62
C VAL A 304 24.17 -28.31 24.05
N ILE A 305 23.14 -28.10 24.86
CA ILE A 305 21.74 -28.13 24.44
C ILE A 305 21.33 -26.82 23.74
N ILE A 306 21.98 -25.68 24.02
CA ILE A 306 21.64 -24.35 23.44
C ILE A 306 22.24 -24.18 22.02
N LYS A 307 23.12 -25.07 21.55
CA LYS A 307 23.74 -25.03 20.21
C LYS A 307 23.05 -25.92 19.15
N ARG A 308 21.86 -26.37 19.37
CA ARG A 308 21.00 -27.03 18.38
C ARG A 308 19.72 -26.21 18.20
#